data_7992263afd5ae514e5e5749ff0f26d2a
#
_entry.id   7992263afd5ae514e5e5749ff0f26d2a
#
_cell.length_a   1.000
_cell.length_b   1.000
_cell.length_c   1.000
_cell.angle_alpha   90.00
_cell.angle_beta   90.00
_cell.angle_gamma   90.00
#
_symmetry.space_group_name_H-M   'P 1'
#
loop_
_entity.id
_entity.type
_entity.pdbx_description
1 polymer ?
#
loop_
_entity_poly.entity_id
_entity_poly.type
_entity_poly.pdbx_seq_one_letter_code
_entity_poly.pdbx_strand_id
1 'polypeptide(L)'
;EEFQQHDEDPKEYPLIDGGMDDLIEYPPVDYLMNPILNSRSFNQTFGWYESGKSIFGMSLAMYMCSGHDFLGWTCDKTIPCFYLESELPGATIRKIRDTVKLGMLDRNLTFDHQNYFPLNQDNLIDAGFKYGFSAIAVAKAHGKDAAKDYGRRGREMIENHLHKIEKKTGKKPFYFLDNMTKLSTIDENKAQDWNPFLNWGTDLKHKGFSGMFVHHANKNKEGKGSSGSSTIGRLLDTSIQLTKLDQDFRFPIPGSKSLQSSIEFDKSRGFGGSEWAKKRIITMNEGGEWKHYPYLNQVSFEILKLHEQGLSQQEIREMGKNKEIGDPPLSAPSVDRKYLELVKLQLIEKKRETRCWECKQPISTDADGNCPKCVTGIPCSNCGKCYCENPKRKKRKNEKSN
;
A
#
# COMPACT_ATOMS: atom_id res chain seq x y z
N GLU A 1 -35.61 -17.55 21.59
CA GLU A 1 -35.82 -18.36 20.37
C GLU A 1 -34.60 -19.25 20.21
N GLU A 2 -34.86 -20.58 20.31
CA GLU A 2 -33.88 -21.64 20.23
C GLU A 2 -33.14 -21.57 18.89
N PHE A 3 -31.84 -21.57 18.95
CA PHE A 3 -30.97 -21.94 17.83
C PHE A 3 -31.43 -23.34 17.38
N GLN A 4 -32.20 -23.42 16.29
CA GLN A 4 -32.28 -24.68 15.55
C GLN A 4 -30.90 -24.92 14.95
N GLN A 5 -30.07 -25.63 15.69
CA GLN A 5 -28.97 -26.38 15.15
C GLN A 5 -29.55 -27.33 14.12
N HIS A 6 -29.35 -27.07 12.85
CA HIS A 6 -29.42 -28.12 11.86
C HIS A 6 -28.23 -29.04 12.12
N ASP A 7 -28.39 -29.95 13.06
CA ASP A 7 -27.58 -31.15 13.19
C ASP A 7 -27.92 -32.05 12.00
N GLU A 8 -27.46 -31.67 10.80
CA GLU A 8 -27.19 -32.69 9.79
C GLU A 8 -25.99 -33.47 10.34
N ASP A 9 -26.15 -34.75 10.58
CA ASP A 9 -25.09 -35.66 10.92
C ASP A 9 -23.91 -35.39 9.98
N PRO A 10 -22.68 -35.25 10.51
CA PRO A 10 -21.53 -34.98 9.69
C PRO A 10 -21.46 -36.03 8.58
N LYS A 11 -21.52 -35.58 7.33
CA LYS A 11 -21.40 -36.47 6.17
C LYS A 11 -20.10 -37.26 6.33
N GLU A 12 -20.22 -38.58 6.22
CA GLU A 12 -19.04 -39.44 6.21
C GLU A 12 -18.19 -39.09 4.98
N TYR A 13 -17.03 -38.47 5.19
CA TYR A 13 -16.10 -38.16 4.13
C TYR A 13 -15.22 -39.38 3.88
N PRO A 14 -14.97 -39.76 2.61
CA PRO A 14 -14.05 -40.82 2.28
C PRO A 14 -12.65 -40.46 2.81
N LEU A 15 -11.93 -41.47 3.30
CA LEU A 15 -10.51 -41.31 3.63
C LEU A 15 -9.75 -41.09 2.33
N ILE A 16 -9.14 -39.92 2.17
CA ILE A 16 -8.34 -39.54 1.00
C ILE A 16 -6.87 -39.72 1.39
N ASP A 17 -6.17 -40.64 0.75
CA ASP A 17 -4.72 -40.74 0.88
C ASP A 17 -4.00 -39.80 -0.12
N GLY A 18 -2.67 -39.67 -0.01
CA GLY A 18 -1.90 -38.74 -0.84
C GLY A 18 -2.00 -39.06 -2.35
N GLY A 19 -2.14 -40.35 -2.73
CA GLY A 19 -2.31 -40.73 -4.12
C GLY A 19 -3.69 -40.35 -4.67
N MET A 20 -4.72 -40.41 -3.86
CA MET A 20 -6.06 -39.93 -4.22
C MET A 20 -6.10 -38.40 -4.30
N ASP A 21 -5.40 -37.70 -3.38
CA ASP A 21 -5.31 -36.24 -3.37
C ASP A 21 -4.61 -35.72 -4.65
N ASP A 22 -3.57 -36.39 -5.11
CA ASP A 22 -2.85 -36.06 -6.36
C ASP A 22 -3.77 -36.14 -7.61
N LEU A 23 -4.86 -36.88 -7.54
CA LEU A 23 -5.84 -36.99 -8.62
C LEU A 23 -6.95 -35.94 -8.55
N ILE A 24 -7.02 -35.16 -7.48
CA ILE A 24 -8.02 -34.12 -7.30
C ILE A 24 -7.58 -32.83 -7.97
N GLU A 25 -8.29 -32.41 -9.00
CA GLU A 25 -8.08 -31.09 -9.60
C GLU A 25 -8.70 -30.00 -8.70
N TYR A 26 -7.85 -29.32 -7.94
CA TYR A 26 -8.27 -28.15 -7.18
C TYR A 26 -8.34 -26.91 -8.10
N PRO A 27 -9.37 -26.07 -7.96
CA PRO A 27 -9.44 -24.83 -8.72
C PRO A 27 -8.25 -23.92 -8.34
N PRO A 28 -7.71 -23.14 -9.30
CA PRO A 28 -6.65 -22.19 -9.00
C PRO A 28 -7.10 -21.15 -7.99
N VAL A 29 -6.15 -20.56 -7.28
CA VAL A 29 -6.46 -19.48 -6.31
C VAL A 29 -7.08 -18.32 -7.05
N ASP A 30 -8.30 -17.96 -6.64
CA ASP A 30 -9.03 -16.82 -7.19
C ASP A 30 -8.59 -15.52 -6.50
N TYR A 31 -7.69 -14.77 -7.15
CA TYR A 31 -7.21 -13.49 -6.64
C TYR A 31 -8.20 -12.36 -6.92
N LEU A 32 -8.38 -11.50 -5.92
CA LEU A 32 -9.10 -10.24 -6.00
C LEU A 32 -8.14 -9.07 -6.24
N MET A 33 -6.95 -9.16 -5.67
CA MET A 33 -5.81 -8.28 -5.93
C MET A 33 -4.56 -9.14 -5.81
N ASN A 34 -4.01 -9.58 -6.92
CA ASN A 34 -2.91 -10.54 -6.96
C ASN A 34 -1.57 -9.87 -6.62
N PRO A 35 -0.77 -10.42 -5.71
CA PRO A 35 -0.99 -11.68 -4.97
C PRO A 35 -1.53 -11.48 -3.54
N ILE A 36 -1.94 -10.28 -3.16
CA ILE A 36 -2.13 -9.90 -1.75
C ILE A 36 -3.52 -10.23 -1.18
N LEU A 37 -4.54 -10.28 -2.05
CA LEU A 37 -5.92 -10.58 -1.62
C LEU A 37 -6.53 -11.64 -2.53
N ASN A 38 -6.99 -12.71 -1.93
CA ASN A 38 -7.73 -13.77 -2.61
C ASN A 38 -9.21 -13.78 -2.19
N SER A 39 -10.04 -14.48 -2.95
CA SER A 39 -11.43 -14.73 -2.57
C SER A 39 -11.49 -15.55 -1.28
N ARG A 40 -12.60 -15.41 -0.56
CA ARG A 40 -12.81 -16.07 0.74
C ARG A 40 -11.66 -15.78 1.71
N SER A 41 -11.28 -14.51 1.85
CA SER A 41 -10.19 -14.11 2.73
C SER A 41 -10.64 -13.07 3.76
N PHE A 42 -10.01 -13.10 4.92
CA PHE A 42 -10.23 -12.14 5.99
C PHE A 42 -8.91 -11.47 6.34
N ASN A 43 -8.84 -10.15 6.16
CA ASN A 43 -7.61 -9.40 6.12
C ASN A 43 -7.66 -8.20 7.06
N GLN A 44 -6.49 -7.65 7.41
CA GLN A 44 -6.40 -6.38 8.15
C GLN A 44 -5.39 -5.42 7.54
N THR A 45 -5.65 -4.13 7.75
CA THR A 45 -4.67 -3.06 7.64
C THR A 45 -4.57 -2.36 8.97
N PHE A 46 -3.36 -2.25 9.52
CA PHE A 46 -3.16 -1.58 10.80
C PHE A 46 -1.97 -0.62 10.75
N GLY A 47 -1.90 0.29 11.71
CA GLY A 47 -0.82 1.24 11.82
C GLY A 47 -1.15 2.34 12.80
N TRP A 48 -0.16 3.18 13.08
CA TRP A 48 -0.31 4.32 13.97
C TRP A 48 -1.21 5.41 13.38
N TYR A 49 -1.56 6.42 14.19
CA TYR A 49 -2.29 7.60 13.70
C TYR A 49 -1.55 8.25 12.53
N GLU A 50 -2.30 8.81 11.58
CA GLU A 50 -1.77 9.52 10.40
C GLU A 50 -0.87 8.67 9.48
N SER A 51 -0.88 7.34 9.61
CA SER A 51 -0.16 6.46 8.68
C SER A 51 -0.87 6.24 7.34
N GLY A 52 -2.02 6.89 7.12
CA GLY A 52 -2.75 6.84 5.85
C GLY A 52 -3.64 5.62 5.64
N LYS A 53 -3.97 4.87 6.69
CA LYS A 53 -4.77 3.63 6.60
C LYS A 53 -6.08 3.80 5.83
N SER A 54 -6.89 4.78 6.21
CA SER A 54 -8.20 5.02 5.59
C SER A 54 -8.07 5.45 4.13
N ILE A 55 -7.09 6.31 3.81
CA ILE A 55 -6.81 6.72 2.43
C ILE A 55 -6.34 5.52 1.61
N PHE A 56 -5.46 4.68 2.15
CA PHE A 56 -4.99 3.45 1.50
C PHE A 56 -6.14 2.47 1.27
N GLY A 57 -6.96 2.18 2.30
CA GLY A 57 -8.10 1.27 2.19
C GLY A 57 -9.13 1.74 1.17
N MET A 58 -9.47 3.05 1.19
CA MET A 58 -10.39 3.65 0.23
C MET A 58 -9.84 3.59 -1.19
N SER A 59 -8.55 3.89 -1.39
CA SER A 59 -7.91 3.81 -2.70
C SER A 59 -7.89 2.37 -3.21
N LEU A 60 -7.52 1.41 -2.36
CA LEU A 60 -7.54 -0.01 -2.71
C LEU A 60 -8.95 -0.44 -3.16
N ALA A 61 -10.00 -0.04 -2.42
CA ALA A 61 -11.39 -0.30 -2.79
C ALA A 61 -11.77 0.31 -4.14
N MET A 62 -11.35 1.56 -4.40
CA MET A 62 -11.65 2.27 -5.66
C MET A 62 -10.95 1.63 -6.86
N TYR A 63 -9.71 1.19 -6.71
CA TYR A 63 -8.97 0.48 -7.76
C TYR A 63 -9.57 -0.91 -8.01
N MET A 64 -9.89 -1.67 -6.94
CA MET A 64 -10.52 -2.99 -7.06
C MET A 64 -11.89 -2.92 -7.73
N CYS A 65 -12.76 -1.98 -7.34
CA CYS A 65 -14.11 -1.87 -7.93
C CYS A 65 -14.06 -1.47 -9.40
N SER A 66 -12.97 -0.88 -9.85
CA SER A 66 -12.75 -0.46 -11.23
C SER A 66 -11.92 -1.47 -12.05
N GLY A 67 -11.43 -2.56 -11.44
CA GLY A 67 -10.61 -3.56 -12.11
C GLY A 67 -9.24 -3.02 -12.53
N HIS A 68 -8.63 -2.17 -11.71
CA HIS A 68 -7.34 -1.56 -12.00
C HIS A 68 -6.26 -2.00 -11.03
N ASP A 69 -5.05 -2.11 -11.55
CA ASP A 69 -3.85 -2.42 -10.77
C ASP A 69 -3.54 -1.32 -9.77
N PHE A 70 -3.14 -1.70 -8.55
CA PHE A 70 -2.83 -0.78 -7.46
C PHE A 70 -1.46 -1.09 -6.86
N LEU A 71 -0.56 -0.11 -6.84
CA LEU A 71 0.80 -0.23 -6.26
C LEU A 71 1.60 -1.44 -6.80
N GLY A 72 1.38 -1.79 -8.07
CA GLY A 72 2.02 -2.93 -8.73
C GLY A 72 1.34 -4.28 -8.47
N TRP A 73 0.30 -4.34 -7.64
CA TRP A 73 -0.57 -5.51 -7.52
C TRP A 73 -1.60 -5.50 -8.65
N THR A 74 -1.89 -6.66 -9.22
CA THR A 74 -2.77 -6.74 -10.38
C THR A 74 -4.21 -7.05 -10.02
N CYS A 75 -5.14 -6.42 -10.71
CA CYS A 75 -6.58 -6.63 -10.57
C CYS A 75 -7.21 -6.73 -11.97
N ASP A 76 -7.47 -7.93 -12.43
CA ASP A 76 -7.92 -8.26 -13.78
C ASP A 76 -9.45 -8.30 -13.95
N LYS A 77 -10.18 -8.05 -12.87
CA LYS A 77 -11.65 -8.06 -12.84
C LYS A 77 -12.23 -6.98 -11.93
N THR A 78 -13.39 -6.45 -12.28
CA THR A 78 -14.13 -5.55 -11.40
C THR A 78 -14.73 -6.31 -10.23
N ILE A 79 -14.54 -5.80 -9.00
CA ILE A 79 -14.99 -6.41 -7.75
C ILE A 79 -15.87 -5.40 -7.01
N PRO A 80 -17.17 -5.65 -6.81
CA PRO A 80 -17.99 -4.74 -6.02
C PRO A 80 -17.35 -4.53 -4.64
N CYS A 81 -17.20 -3.28 -4.22
CA CYS A 81 -16.57 -2.94 -2.94
C CYS A 81 -17.56 -2.21 -2.04
N PHE A 82 -17.82 -2.77 -0.88
CA PHE A 82 -18.54 -2.11 0.21
C PHE A 82 -17.53 -1.47 1.15
N TYR A 83 -17.57 -0.15 1.29
CA TYR A 83 -16.65 0.60 2.15
C TYR A 83 -17.41 1.28 3.28
N LEU A 84 -17.27 0.77 4.50
CA LEU A 84 -17.86 1.33 5.70
C LEU A 84 -16.81 2.16 6.46
N GLU A 85 -17.03 3.47 6.52
CA GLU A 85 -16.22 4.41 7.30
C GLU A 85 -17.03 4.95 8.49
N SER A 86 -16.56 4.72 9.69
CA SER A 86 -17.33 4.99 10.91
C SER A 86 -16.89 6.24 11.68
N GLU A 87 -15.82 6.91 11.26
CA GLU A 87 -15.26 8.04 12.00
C GLU A 87 -15.42 9.38 11.29
N LEU A 88 -15.31 9.38 9.96
CA LEU A 88 -15.25 10.60 9.18
C LEU A 88 -16.64 11.00 8.64
N PRO A 89 -16.96 12.30 8.69
CA PRO A 89 -18.15 12.82 8.03
C PRO A 89 -18.12 12.60 6.52
N GLY A 90 -19.29 12.43 5.90
CA GLY A 90 -19.41 12.16 4.47
C GLY A 90 -18.75 13.18 3.57
N ALA A 91 -18.72 14.47 3.97
CA ALA A 91 -18.01 15.53 3.24
C ALA A 91 -16.50 15.29 3.18
N THR A 92 -15.88 14.84 4.28
CA THR A 92 -14.46 14.51 4.34
C THR A 92 -14.14 13.30 3.48
N ILE A 93 -14.96 12.25 3.55
CA ILE A 93 -14.82 11.04 2.73
C ILE A 93 -14.93 11.38 1.25
N ARG A 94 -15.90 12.23 0.89
CA ARG A 94 -16.06 12.69 -0.49
C ARG A 94 -14.81 13.39 -1.00
N LYS A 95 -14.22 14.28 -0.20
CA LYS A 95 -12.97 14.98 -0.57
C LYS A 95 -11.82 14.01 -0.82
N ILE A 96 -11.62 13.01 0.07
CA ILE A 96 -10.59 11.99 -0.10
C ILE A 96 -10.84 11.19 -1.38
N ARG A 97 -12.06 10.72 -1.58
CA ARG A 97 -12.44 9.98 -2.78
C ARG A 97 -12.19 10.79 -4.06
N ASP A 98 -12.57 12.06 -4.07
CA ASP A 98 -12.40 12.92 -5.24
C ASP A 98 -10.91 13.17 -5.54
N THR A 99 -10.06 13.27 -4.51
CA THR A 99 -8.59 13.30 -4.68
C THR A 99 -8.07 12.00 -5.31
N VAL A 100 -8.49 10.84 -4.84
CA VAL A 100 -8.08 9.55 -5.42
C VAL A 100 -8.54 9.43 -6.89
N LYS A 101 -9.75 9.90 -7.20
CA LYS A 101 -10.27 9.93 -8.58
C LYS A 101 -9.41 10.80 -9.50
N LEU A 102 -8.94 11.95 -9.03
CA LEU A 102 -8.03 12.79 -9.81
C LEU A 102 -6.75 12.01 -10.15
N GLY A 103 -6.13 11.37 -9.18
CA GLY A 103 -4.94 10.54 -9.41
C GLY A 103 -5.17 9.34 -10.33
N MET A 104 -6.38 8.77 -10.35
CA MET A 104 -6.76 7.75 -11.33
C MET A 104 -6.86 8.36 -12.75
N LEU A 105 -7.50 9.52 -12.89
CA LEU A 105 -7.65 10.24 -14.17
C LEU A 105 -6.30 10.63 -14.76
N ASP A 106 -5.37 11.11 -13.96
CA ASP A 106 -4.01 11.46 -14.40
C ASP A 106 -3.24 10.25 -14.99
N ARG A 107 -3.65 9.04 -14.61
CA ARG A 107 -3.15 7.78 -15.17
C ARG A 107 -4.04 7.21 -16.28
N ASN A 108 -5.00 7.96 -16.80
CA ASN A 108 -6.01 7.51 -17.76
C ASN A 108 -6.85 6.32 -17.29
N LEU A 109 -7.10 6.22 -15.97
CA LEU A 109 -7.95 5.20 -15.37
C LEU A 109 -9.32 5.77 -15.07
N THR A 110 -10.38 4.98 -15.28
CA THR A 110 -11.76 5.36 -14.98
C THR A 110 -12.22 4.76 -13.68
N PHE A 111 -12.91 5.54 -12.86
CA PHE A 111 -13.51 5.05 -11.62
C PHE A 111 -14.92 4.50 -11.87
N ASP A 112 -15.16 3.24 -11.47
CA ASP A 112 -16.47 2.59 -11.59
C ASP A 112 -17.35 2.88 -10.37
N HIS A 113 -18.23 3.87 -10.52
CA HIS A 113 -19.20 4.27 -9.51
C HIS A 113 -20.25 3.21 -9.20
N GLN A 114 -20.52 2.29 -10.13
CA GLN A 114 -21.60 1.31 -9.99
C GLN A 114 -21.19 0.13 -9.09
N ASN A 115 -19.90 -0.11 -8.98
CA ASN A 115 -19.30 -1.14 -8.16
C ASN A 115 -18.70 -0.62 -6.83
N TYR A 116 -18.87 0.67 -6.50
CA TYR A 116 -18.42 1.25 -5.23
C TYR A 116 -19.60 1.65 -4.34
N PHE A 117 -19.71 1.04 -3.17
CA PHE A 117 -20.86 1.19 -2.24
C PHE A 117 -20.35 1.75 -0.89
N PRO A 118 -20.21 3.08 -0.76
CA PRO A 118 -19.75 3.70 0.48
C PRO A 118 -20.89 3.83 1.48
N LEU A 119 -20.57 3.63 2.75
CA LEU A 119 -21.39 3.96 3.90
C LEU A 119 -20.53 4.74 4.90
N ASN A 120 -20.99 5.87 5.40
CA ASN A 120 -20.24 6.76 6.26
C ASN A 120 -20.92 6.99 7.61
N GLN A 121 -20.29 7.75 8.50
CA GLN A 121 -20.80 8.07 9.81
C GLN A 121 -22.19 8.72 9.75
N ASP A 122 -22.44 9.63 8.80
CA ASP A 122 -23.74 10.31 8.70
C ASP A 122 -24.84 9.29 8.39
N ASN A 123 -24.58 8.35 7.46
CA ASN A 123 -25.51 7.27 7.14
C ASN A 123 -25.76 6.33 8.32
N LEU A 124 -24.75 6.08 9.16
CA LEU A 124 -24.90 5.28 10.37
C LEU A 124 -25.79 5.98 11.40
N ILE A 125 -25.65 7.28 11.56
CA ILE A 125 -26.50 8.09 12.45
C ILE A 125 -27.95 8.06 11.97
N ASP A 126 -28.19 8.27 10.67
CA ASP A 126 -29.53 8.21 10.06
C ASP A 126 -30.18 6.82 10.20
N ALA A 127 -29.37 5.76 10.17
CA ALA A 127 -29.80 4.38 10.40
C ALA A 127 -30.02 4.02 11.88
N GLY A 128 -29.87 5.00 12.80
CA GLY A 128 -30.05 4.81 14.24
C GLY A 128 -28.80 4.30 14.98
N PHE A 129 -27.65 4.26 14.33
CA PHE A 129 -26.36 3.88 14.94
C PHE A 129 -25.54 5.10 15.37
N LYS A 130 -26.11 5.94 16.23
CA LYS A 130 -25.49 7.19 16.75
C LYS A 130 -24.08 7.02 17.32
N TYR A 131 -23.76 5.84 17.84
CA TYR A 131 -22.48 5.53 18.45
C TYR A 131 -21.57 4.65 17.54
N GLY A 132 -21.80 4.65 16.23
CA GLY A 132 -21.27 3.61 15.36
C GLY A 132 -21.82 2.26 15.78
N PHE A 133 -21.03 1.21 15.75
CA PHE A 133 -21.41 -0.10 16.36
C PHE A 133 -20.72 -0.31 17.72
N SER A 134 -20.16 0.73 18.30
CA SER A 134 -19.40 0.65 19.55
C SER A 134 -20.31 0.36 20.73
N ALA A 135 -20.29 -0.87 21.20
CA ALA A 135 -20.98 -1.24 22.41
C ALA A 135 -20.38 -0.57 23.68
N ILE A 136 -19.13 -0.09 23.65
CA ILE A 136 -18.59 0.64 24.82
C ILE A 136 -19.37 1.90 25.06
N ALA A 137 -19.63 2.67 24.02
CA ALA A 137 -20.44 3.89 24.14
C ALA A 137 -21.90 3.60 24.50
N VAL A 138 -22.48 2.54 23.91
CA VAL A 138 -23.84 2.08 24.23
C VAL A 138 -23.90 1.49 25.65
N ALA A 139 -22.92 0.70 26.08
CA ALA A 139 -22.86 0.14 27.42
C ALA A 139 -22.77 1.19 28.50
N LYS A 140 -22.03 2.28 28.24
CA LYS A 140 -21.98 3.44 29.14
C LYS A 140 -23.32 4.17 29.24
N ALA A 141 -24.06 4.25 28.13
CA ALA A 141 -25.32 4.98 28.07
C ALA A 141 -26.55 4.14 28.49
N HIS A 142 -26.57 2.84 28.16
CA HIS A 142 -27.75 1.99 28.20
C HIS A 142 -27.53 0.59 28.81
N GLY A 143 -26.32 0.30 29.29
CA GLY A 143 -25.99 -0.99 29.91
C GLY A 143 -25.45 -2.05 28.95
N LYS A 144 -24.91 -3.15 29.55
CA LYS A 144 -24.18 -4.19 28.79
C LYS A 144 -25.05 -5.00 27.81
N ASP A 145 -26.29 -5.28 28.18
CA ASP A 145 -27.19 -6.08 27.34
C ASP A 145 -27.66 -5.30 26.12
N ALA A 146 -27.99 -4.02 26.30
CA ALA A 146 -28.25 -3.11 25.18
C ALA A 146 -27.07 -3.02 24.22
N ALA A 147 -25.84 -3.07 24.75
CA ALA A 147 -24.63 -3.04 23.93
C ALA A 147 -24.44 -4.29 23.08
N LYS A 148 -24.76 -5.48 23.62
CA LYS A 148 -24.68 -6.74 22.86
C LYS A 148 -25.67 -6.75 21.70
N ASP A 149 -26.91 -6.35 21.95
CA ASP A 149 -27.95 -6.27 20.92
C ASP A 149 -27.57 -5.25 19.84
N TYR A 150 -27.07 -4.10 20.25
CA TYR A 150 -26.62 -3.07 19.33
C TYR A 150 -25.50 -3.54 18.40
N GLY A 151 -24.49 -4.24 18.92
CA GLY A 151 -23.41 -4.83 18.12
C GLY A 151 -23.89 -5.94 17.20
N ARG A 152 -24.86 -6.77 17.63
CA ARG A 152 -25.52 -7.78 16.79
C ARG A 152 -26.23 -7.12 15.61
N ARG A 153 -27.08 -6.13 15.86
CA ARG A 153 -27.81 -5.38 14.83
C ARG A 153 -26.86 -4.70 13.83
N GLY A 154 -25.70 -4.20 14.28
CA GLY A 154 -24.68 -3.64 13.42
C GLY A 154 -24.10 -4.67 12.44
N ARG A 155 -23.76 -5.86 12.93
CA ARG A 155 -23.29 -6.96 12.06
C ARG A 155 -24.36 -7.40 11.05
N GLU A 156 -25.60 -7.56 11.49
CA GLU A 156 -26.73 -7.88 10.61
C GLU A 156 -26.95 -6.81 9.53
N MET A 157 -26.78 -5.55 9.87
CA MET A 157 -26.85 -4.46 8.88
C MET A 157 -25.76 -4.59 7.82
N ILE A 158 -24.52 -4.89 8.22
CA ILE A 158 -23.41 -5.12 7.28
C ILE A 158 -23.75 -6.31 6.38
N GLU A 159 -24.13 -7.46 6.93
CA GLU A 159 -24.47 -8.65 6.15
C GLU A 159 -25.59 -8.38 5.15
N ASN A 160 -26.64 -7.68 5.59
CA ASN A 160 -27.74 -7.28 4.72
C ASN A 160 -27.27 -6.39 3.55
N HIS A 161 -26.29 -5.49 3.79
CA HIS A 161 -25.71 -4.69 2.71
C HIS A 161 -24.92 -5.56 1.74
N LEU A 162 -24.11 -6.48 2.25
CA LEU A 162 -23.33 -7.41 1.41
C LEU A 162 -24.24 -8.23 0.50
N HIS A 163 -25.33 -8.81 1.03
CA HIS A 163 -26.29 -9.56 0.25
C HIS A 163 -27.08 -8.69 -0.76
N LYS A 164 -27.43 -7.45 -0.39
CA LYS A 164 -28.06 -6.52 -1.34
C LYS A 164 -27.14 -6.18 -2.52
N ILE A 165 -25.85 -5.98 -2.25
CA ILE A 165 -24.85 -5.72 -3.29
C ILE A 165 -24.66 -6.96 -4.16
N GLU A 166 -24.52 -8.14 -3.56
CA GLU A 166 -24.44 -9.42 -4.27
C GLU A 166 -25.64 -9.60 -5.20
N LYS A 167 -26.85 -9.40 -4.70
CA LYS A 167 -28.08 -9.46 -5.52
C LYS A 167 -28.10 -8.45 -6.67
N LYS A 168 -27.58 -7.23 -6.43
CA LYS A 168 -27.55 -6.16 -7.43
C LYS A 168 -26.52 -6.41 -8.52
N THR A 169 -25.35 -6.93 -8.16
CA THR A 169 -24.18 -7.03 -9.07
C THR A 169 -23.94 -8.43 -9.61
N GLY A 170 -24.60 -9.45 -9.04
CA GLY A 170 -24.35 -10.86 -9.34
C GLY A 170 -23.00 -11.38 -8.83
N LYS A 171 -22.26 -10.56 -8.06
CA LYS A 171 -20.93 -10.89 -7.54
C LYS A 171 -20.87 -10.63 -6.03
N LYS A 172 -20.12 -11.45 -5.29
CA LYS A 172 -19.84 -11.19 -3.87
C LYS A 172 -18.96 -9.95 -3.73
N PRO A 173 -19.40 -8.94 -2.92
CA PRO A 173 -18.58 -7.77 -2.70
C PRO A 173 -17.39 -8.06 -1.78
N PHE A 174 -16.30 -7.32 -1.99
CA PHE A 174 -15.25 -7.17 -0.98
C PHE A 174 -15.65 -6.06 0.00
N TYR A 175 -15.57 -6.32 1.30
CA TYR A 175 -15.94 -5.33 2.31
C TYR A 175 -14.73 -4.73 3.02
N PHE A 176 -14.79 -3.43 3.26
CA PHE A 176 -13.84 -2.66 4.07
C PHE A 176 -14.57 -2.13 5.30
N LEU A 177 -13.98 -2.34 6.49
CA LEU A 177 -14.51 -1.85 7.76
C LEU A 177 -13.49 -0.90 8.41
N ASP A 178 -13.71 0.39 8.29
CA ASP A 178 -12.83 1.44 8.78
C ASP A 178 -13.57 2.32 9.82
N ASN A 179 -13.18 2.33 11.09
CA ASN A 179 -12.23 1.45 11.75
C ASN A 179 -12.94 0.58 12.81
N MET A 180 -12.25 -0.47 13.22
CA MET A 180 -12.81 -1.45 14.16
C MET A 180 -13.11 -0.89 15.55
N THR A 181 -12.38 0.12 16.02
CA THR A 181 -12.60 0.72 17.34
C THR A 181 -14.01 1.25 17.54
N LYS A 182 -14.61 1.76 16.45
CA LYS A 182 -16.01 2.26 16.49
C LYS A 182 -17.04 1.25 16.02
N LEU A 183 -16.60 0.24 15.27
CA LEU A 183 -17.48 -0.79 14.73
C LEU A 183 -17.68 -1.98 15.67
N SER A 184 -16.89 -2.10 16.74
CA SER A 184 -16.94 -3.24 17.63
C SER A 184 -17.01 -2.85 19.11
N THR A 185 -17.34 -3.88 19.93
CA THR A 185 -17.33 -3.79 21.40
C THR A 185 -15.99 -4.15 22.03
N ILE A 186 -14.95 -4.25 21.21
CA ILE A 186 -13.69 -4.85 21.57
C ILE A 186 -12.89 -3.90 22.45
N ASP A 187 -12.51 -4.35 23.65
CA ASP A 187 -11.33 -3.80 24.32
C ASP A 187 -10.11 -4.35 23.58
N GLU A 188 -9.47 -3.49 22.80
CA GLU A 188 -8.35 -3.85 21.92
C GLU A 188 -7.21 -4.56 22.65
N ASN A 189 -7.11 -4.39 23.98
CA ASN A 189 -6.08 -4.99 24.82
C ASN A 189 -6.46 -6.38 25.31
N LYS A 190 -7.71 -6.81 25.13
CA LYS A 190 -8.20 -8.11 25.60
C LYS A 190 -8.43 -9.07 24.44
N ALA A 191 -7.60 -10.10 24.37
CA ALA A 191 -7.72 -11.14 23.33
C ALA A 191 -9.13 -11.76 23.23
N GLN A 192 -9.79 -11.95 24.36
CA GLN A 192 -11.11 -12.57 24.42
C GLN A 192 -12.20 -11.74 23.75
N ASP A 193 -12.06 -10.41 23.78
CA ASP A 193 -13.04 -9.49 23.20
C ASP A 193 -13.03 -9.53 21.66
N TRP A 194 -11.93 -10.02 21.07
CA TRP A 194 -11.80 -10.18 19.62
C TRP A 194 -12.55 -11.38 19.06
N ASN A 195 -12.78 -12.41 19.85
CA ASN A 195 -13.35 -13.68 19.38
C ASN A 195 -14.69 -13.53 18.66
N PRO A 196 -15.67 -12.77 19.17
CA PRO A 196 -16.96 -12.61 18.45
C PRO A 196 -16.84 -11.98 17.07
N PHE A 197 -15.89 -11.04 16.91
CA PHE A 197 -15.64 -10.40 15.64
C PHE A 197 -14.87 -11.32 14.68
N LEU A 198 -13.85 -12.01 15.18
CA LEU A 198 -13.05 -12.93 14.38
C LEU A 198 -13.88 -14.13 13.91
N ASN A 199 -14.77 -14.65 14.76
CA ASN A 199 -15.70 -15.70 14.40
C ASN A 199 -16.66 -15.21 13.32
N TRP A 200 -17.26 -14.04 13.50
CA TRP A 200 -18.13 -13.43 12.47
C TRP A 200 -17.40 -13.21 11.13
N GLY A 201 -16.17 -12.72 11.14
CA GLY A 201 -15.34 -12.59 9.93
C GLY A 201 -15.06 -13.95 9.27
N THR A 202 -14.84 -14.99 10.07
CA THR A 202 -14.68 -16.37 9.60
C THR A 202 -15.99 -16.90 8.99
N ASP A 203 -17.12 -16.64 9.60
CA ASP A 203 -18.44 -17.02 9.06
C ASP A 203 -18.71 -16.34 7.72
N LEU A 204 -18.39 -15.04 7.59
CA LEU A 204 -18.46 -14.34 6.30
C LEU A 204 -17.57 -14.98 5.24
N LYS A 205 -16.35 -15.39 5.62
CA LYS A 205 -15.43 -16.11 4.75
C LYS A 205 -16.04 -17.46 4.29
N HIS A 206 -16.65 -18.23 5.18
CA HIS A 206 -17.35 -19.47 4.84
C HIS A 206 -18.56 -19.21 3.91
N LYS A 207 -19.28 -18.11 4.10
CA LYS A 207 -20.34 -17.66 3.18
C LYS A 207 -19.77 -17.17 1.83
N GLY A 208 -18.45 -17.17 1.64
CA GLY A 208 -17.75 -16.81 0.41
C GLY A 208 -17.44 -15.32 0.26
N PHE A 209 -17.68 -14.50 1.27
CA PHE A 209 -17.27 -13.10 1.27
C PHE A 209 -15.78 -12.94 1.59
N SER A 210 -15.23 -11.82 1.16
CA SER A 210 -13.86 -11.42 1.49
C SER A 210 -13.87 -10.00 2.03
N GLY A 211 -12.98 -9.71 2.96
CA GLY A 211 -12.94 -8.36 3.51
C GLY A 211 -11.66 -8.00 4.23
N MET A 212 -11.56 -6.72 4.53
CA MET A 212 -10.45 -6.11 5.25
C MET A 212 -10.99 -5.16 6.31
N PHE A 213 -10.46 -5.25 7.51
CA PHE A 213 -10.73 -4.26 8.54
C PHE A 213 -9.49 -3.39 8.84
N VAL A 214 -9.77 -2.15 9.20
CA VAL A 214 -8.75 -1.18 9.58
C VAL A 214 -8.66 -1.10 11.10
N HIS A 215 -7.43 -1.12 11.61
CA HIS A 215 -7.17 -1.16 13.04
C HIS A 215 -6.00 -0.26 13.44
N HIS A 216 -5.91 0.12 14.72
CA HIS A 216 -4.79 0.88 15.24
C HIS A 216 -3.66 -0.03 15.72
N ALA A 217 -2.41 0.43 15.58
CA ALA A 217 -1.25 -0.24 16.15
C ALA A 217 -1.20 -0.07 17.68
N ASN A 218 -0.63 -1.05 18.39
CA ASN A 218 -0.48 -0.99 19.84
C ASN A 218 0.55 0.07 20.27
N LYS A 219 0.18 0.91 21.25
CA LYS A 219 1.05 1.96 21.82
C LYS A 219 2.32 1.43 22.49
N ASN A 220 2.26 0.24 23.06
CA ASN A 220 3.33 -0.28 23.93
C ASN A 220 4.46 -1.01 23.20
N LYS A 221 4.43 -1.09 21.85
CA LYS A 221 5.41 -1.82 21.04
C LYS A 221 6.07 -0.97 19.97
N GLU A 222 6.32 0.31 20.24
CA GLU A 222 6.96 1.22 19.27
C GLU A 222 6.32 1.16 17.86
N GLY A 223 5.01 0.96 17.79
CA GLY A 223 4.28 0.80 16.53
C GLY A 223 4.46 -0.56 15.84
N LYS A 224 5.17 -1.52 16.47
CA LYS A 224 5.36 -2.87 15.94
C LYS A 224 4.27 -3.81 16.45
N GLY A 225 3.51 -4.36 15.51
CA GLY A 225 2.41 -5.29 15.75
C GLY A 225 1.05 -4.62 15.94
N SER A 226 -0.03 -5.31 15.58
CA SER A 226 -1.41 -4.84 15.77
C SER A 226 -1.76 -4.78 17.25
N SER A 227 -2.62 -3.84 17.66
CA SER A 227 -3.29 -3.89 18.97
C SER A 227 -4.11 -5.18 19.04
N GLY A 228 -4.01 -5.89 20.16
CA GLY A 228 -4.65 -7.19 20.31
C GLY A 228 -3.63 -8.32 20.31
N SER A 229 -4.10 -9.48 20.65
CA SER A 229 -3.24 -10.64 20.89
C SER A 229 -2.75 -11.27 19.59
N SER A 230 -1.75 -12.15 19.72
CA SER A 230 -1.33 -13.11 18.69
C SER A 230 -2.50 -13.94 18.09
N THR A 231 -3.65 -13.94 18.76
CA THR A 231 -4.88 -14.62 18.32
C THR A 231 -5.43 -14.03 17.03
N ILE A 232 -5.40 -12.69 16.85
CA ILE A 232 -5.88 -12.03 15.62
C ILE A 232 -5.11 -12.55 14.41
N GLY A 233 -3.79 -12.56 14.50
CA GLY A 233 -2.93 -12.98 13.39
C GLY A 233 -3.17 -14.41 12.91
N ARG A 234 -3.70 -15.32 13.75
CA ARG A 234 -3.92 -16.72 13.35
C ARG A 234 -5.03 -16.89 12.32
N LEU A 235 -6.10 -16.13 12.43
CA LEU A 235 -7.30 -16.25 11.58
C LEU A 235 -7.23 -15.43 10.30
N LEU A 236 -6.31 -14.47 10.22
CA LEU A 236 -6.14 -13.62 9.05
C LEU A 236 -5.40 -14.34 7.92
N ASP A 237 -5.72 -13.97 6.69
CA ASP A 237 -4.99 -14.39 5.50
C ASP A 237 -3.87 -13.39 5.17
N THR A 238 -4.18 -12.10 5.19
CA THR A 238 -3.20 -11.02 4.97
C THR A 238 -3.30 -9.97 6.08
N SER A 239 -2.14 -9.52 6.57
CA SER A 239 -2.03 -8.46 7.55
C SER A 239 -1.03 -7.42 7.07
N ILE A 240 -1.50 -6.19 6.82
CA ILE A 240 -0.73 -5.09 6.26
C ILE A 240 -0.48 -4.06 7.35
N GLN A 241 0.79 -3.79 7.63
CA GLN A 241 1.20 -2.70 8.51
C GLN A 241 1.57 -1.46 7.70
N LEU A 242 0.97 -0.33 8.04
CA LEU A 242 1.37 0.99 7.53
C LEU A 242 2.07 1.78 8.62
N THR A 243 3.28 2.26 8.33
CA THR A 243 4.05 3.11 9.25
C THR A 243 4.38 4.42 8.56
N LYS A 244 3.92 5.53 9.15
CA LYS A 244 4.25 6.88 8.66
C LYS A 244 5.76 7.06 8.64
N LEU A 245 6.29 7.59 7.56
CA LEU A 245 7.72 7.94 7.51
C LEU A 245 7.97 9.21 8.32
N ASP A 246 9.04 9.19 9.12
CA ASP A 246 9.53 10.36 9.82
C ASP A 246 9.93 11.47 8.83
N GLN A 247 9.90 12.72 9.29
CA GLN A 247 10.21 13.86 8.40
C GLN A 247 11.60 13.77 7.78
N ASP A 248 12.56 13.20 8.50
CA ASP A 248 13.93 13.02 8.04
C ASP A 248 14.10 11.93 6.97
N PHE A 249 13.11 11.04 6.83
CA PHE A 249 13.08 9.94 5.87
C PHE A 249 12.04 10.11 4.76
N ARG A 250 11.55 11.33 4.54
CA ARG A 250 10.60 11.59 3.46
C ARG A 250 11.29 11.60 2.11
N PHE A 251 10.66 10.93 1.16
CA PHE A 251 11.00 11.09 -0.24
C PHE A 251 10.73 12.53 -0.67
N PRO A 252 11.64 13.10 -1.43
CA PRO A 252 11.44 14.39 -2.07
C PRO A 252 10.46 14.24 -3.25
N ILE A 253 9.19 14.33 -2.94
CA ILE A 253 8.15 14.36 -3.96
C ILE A 253 7.76 15.81 -4.15
N PRO A 254 7.70 16.30 -5.38
CA PRO A 254 7.17 17.63 -5.65
C PRO A 254 5.76 17.80 -5.06
N GLY A 255 5.56 18.81 -4.22
CA GLY A 255 4.34 18.99 -3.45
C GLY A 255 4.52 18.59 -1.98
N SER A 256 4.53 19.56 -1.08
CA SER A 256 4.99 19.41 0.32
C SER A 256 4.08 18.61 1.26
N LYS A 257 2.88 18.19 0.82
CA LYS A 257 1.85 17.55 1.67
C LYS A 257 1.50 16.12 1.24
N SER A 258 2.41 15.41 0.61
CA SER A 258 2.18 14.02 0.22
C SER A 258 2.08 13.08 1.42
N LEU A 259 1.17 12.09 1.33
CA LEU A 259 1.18 10.95 2.23
C LEU A 259 2.40 10.10 1.91
N GLN A 260 3.18 9.73 2.92
CA GLN A 260 4.33 8.84 2.78
C GLN A 260 4.38 7.86 3.93
N SER A 261 4.33 6.57 3.61
CA SER A 261 4.36 5.50 4.61
C SER A 261 5.15 4.31 4.10
N SER A 262 5.75 3.54 5.01
CA SER A 262 6.19 2.20 4.66
C SER A 262 5.02 1.23 4.78
N ILE A 263 4.98 0.27 3.86
CA ILE A 263 4.07 -0.87 3.90
C ILE A 263 4.86 -2.14 4.16
N GLU A 264 4.41 -2.93 5.11
CA GLU A 264 5.01 -4.21 5.50
C GLU A 264 3.92 -5.24 5.73
N PHE A 265 4.18 -6.49 5.34
CA PHE A 265 3.25 -7.58 5.55
C PHE A 265 3.64 -8.34 6.82
N ASP A 266 2.88 -8.14 7.90
CA ASP A 266 3.00 -8.89 9.15
C ASP A 266 2.53 -10.36 8.95
N LYS A 267 1.59 -10.56 8.01
CA LYS A 267 1.15 -11.85 7.52
C LYS A 267 0.87 -11.81 6.02
N SER A 268 1.33 -12.83 5.32
CA SER A 268 1.24 -12.94 3.85
C SER A 268 1.00 -14.39 3.43
N ARG A 269 -0.21 -14.93 3.75
CA ARG A 269 -0.55 -16.30 3.40
C ARG A 269 -0.62 -16.46 1.88
N GLY A 270 0.20 -17.37 1.35
CA GLY A 270 0.25 -17.68 -0.10
C GLY A 270 1.29 -16.89 -0.90
N PHE A 271 1.84 -15.78 -0.39
CA PHE A 271 2.87 -14.99 -1.09
C PHE A 271 4.08 -14.62 -0.22
N GLY A 272 4.18 -15.19 0.98
CA GLY A 272 5.33 -15.01 1.87
C GLY A 272 6.64 -15.43 1.18
N GLY A 273 7.70 -14.65 1.41
CA GLY A 273 9.01 -14.86 0.76
C GLY A 273 9.13 -14.31 -0.67
N SER A 274 8.03 -13.91 -1.31
CA SER A 274 8.07 -13.25 -2.61
C SER A 274 8.54 -11.79 -2.53
N GLU A 275 8.86 -11.19 -3.70
CA GLU A 275 9.14 -9.74 -3.80
C GLU A 275 7.98 -8.90 -3.27
N TRP A 276 6.75 -9.37 -3.40
CA TRP A 276 5.54 -8.68 -2.96
C TRP A 276 5.40 -8.60 -1.43
N ALA A 277 5.98 -9.55 -0.70
CA ALA A 277 6.01 -9.56 0.76
C ALA A 277 7.09 -8.63 1.35
N LYS A 278 8.03 -8.15 0.52
CA LYS A 278 9.08 -7.24 0.98
C LYS A 278 8.52 -5.89 1.40
N LYS A 279 9.11 -5.33 2.44
CA LYS A 279 8.81 -3.96 2.88
C LYS A 279 9.05 -2.97 1.76
N ARG A 280 8.15 -2.02 1.56
CA ARG A 280 8.21 -0.98 0.53
C ARG A 280 7.79 0.36 1.09
N ILE A 281 8.08 1.42 0.38
CA ILE A 281 7.55 2.75 0.64
C ILE A 281 6.41 3.00 -0.34
N ILE A 282 5.33 3.56 0.16
CA ILE A 282 4.18 4.00 -0.64
C ILE A 282 3.98 5.50 -0.43
N THR A 283 3.62 6.17 -1.49
CA THR A 283 3.39 7.61 -1.48
C THR A 283 2.13 7.95 -2.26
N MET A 284 1.41 8.97 -1.81
CA MET A 284 0.34 9.59 -2.58
C MET A 284 0.60 11.10 -2.64
N ASN A 285 0.69 11.67 -3.83
CA ASN A 285 0.85 13.10 -4.00
C ASN A 285 -0.47 13.87 -3.77
N GLU A 286 -0.43 15.20 -3.82
CA GLU A 286 -1.62 16.05 -3.62
C GLU A 286 -2.70 15.84 -4.70
N GLY A 287 -2.31 15.40 -5.90
CA GLY A 287 -3.21 15.01 -6.99
C GLY A 287 -3.82 13.62 -6.84
N GLY A 288 -3.50 12.87 -5.79
CA GLY A 288 -4.05 11.54 -5.54
C GLY A 288 -3.34 10.41 -6.29
N GLU A 289 -2.24 10.69 -6.98
CA GLU A 289 -1.44 9.67 -7.65
C GLU A 289 -0.65 8.85 -6.64
N TRP A 290 -0.80 7.52 -6.69
CA TRP A 290 -0.06 6.59 -5.89
C TRP A 290 1.19 6.07 -6.59
N LYS A 291 2.30 5.98 -5.83
CA LYS A 291 3.56 5.34 -6.25
C LYS A 291 4.10 4.45 -5.15
N HIS A 292 4.90 3.47 -5.51
CA HIS A 292 5.63 2.64 -4.55
C HIS A 292 7.11 2.56 -4.94
N TYR A 293 7.95 2.38 -3.91
CA TYR A 293 9.39 2.31 -4.05
C TYR A 293 9.93 1.19 -3.15
N PRO A 294 11.08 0.60 -3.46
CA PRO A 294 11.78 -0.28 -2.54
C PRO A 294 12.02 0.42 -1.20
N TYR A 295 12.03 -0.34 -0.11
CA TYR A 295 12.35 0.22 1.20
C TYR A 295 13.81 0.67 1.26
N LEU A 296 14.05 1.93 1.52
CA LEU A 296 15.38 2.50 1.69
C LEU A 296 15.74 2.53 3.18
N ASN A 297 16.99 2.14 3.49
CA ASN A 297 17.53 2.36 4.82
C ASN A 297 17.96 3.83 5.00
N GLN A 298 18.26 4.22 6.24
CA GLN A 298 18.64 5.58 6.62
C GLN A 298 19.72 6.17 5.73
N VAL A 299 20.78 5.42 5.48
CA VAL A 299 21.89 5.87 4.66
C VAL A 299 21.50 6.15 3.21
N SER A 300 20.66 5.30 2.63
CA SER A 300 20.16 5.52 1.27
C SER A 300 19.30 6.77 1.17
N PHE A 301 18.50 7.07 2.19
CA PHE A 301 17.76 8.34 2.28
C PHE A 301 18.67 9.54 2.41
N GLU A 302 19.71 9.45 3.24
CA GLU A 302 20.69 10.51 3.41
C GLU A 302 21.42 10.84 2.10
N ILE A 303 21.88 9.82 1.38
CA ILE A 303 22.49 9.98 0.05
C ILE A 303 21.50 10.62 -0.93
N LEU A 304 20.25 10.18 -0.95
CA LEU A 304 19.21 10.74 -1.80
C LEU A 304 18.98 12.23 -1.49
N LYS A 305 18.86 12.59 -0.21
CA LYS A 305 18.70 13.97 0.27
C LYS A 305 19.89 14.86 -0.12
N LEU A 306 21.13 14.39 0.04
CA LEU A 306 22.34 15.12 -0.36
C LEU A 306 22.35 15.34 -1.89
N HIS A 307 22.01 14.34 -2.67
CA HIS A 307 21.91 14.47 -4.12
C HIS A 307 20.89 15.54 -4.54
N GLU A 308 19.75 15.63 -3.87
CA GLU A 308 18.72 16.63 -4.14
C GLU A 308 19.11 18.04 -3.72
N GLN A 309 19.95 18.15 -2.70
CA GLN A 309 20.61 19.42 -2.36
C GLN A 309 21.61 19.87 -3.44
N GLY A 310 21.76 19.09 -4.51
CA GLY A 310 22.61 19.39 -5.65
C GLY A 310 24.03 18.86 -5.56
N LEU A 311 24.35 18.06 -4.53
CA LEU A 311 25.68 17.47 -4.42
C LEU A 311 25.88 16.39 -5.50
N SER A 312 27.05 16.43 -6.13
CA SER A 312 27.49 15.42 -7.09
C SER A 312 27.82 14.09 -6.41
N GLN A 313 27.82 12.99 -7.17
CA GLN A 313 28.27 11.69 -6.65
C GLN A 313 29.68 11.77 -6.03
N GLN A 314 30.58 12.60 -6.61
CA GLN A 314 31.94 12.73 -6.13
C GLN A 314 31.99 13.43 -4.77
N GLU A 315 31.21 14.49 -4.56
CA GLU A 315 31.11 15.18 -3.27
C GLU A 315 30.52 14.27 -2.19
N ILE A 316 29.45 13.54 -2.49
CA ILE A 316 28.86 12.56 -1.57
C ILE A 316 29.85 11.45 -1.23
N ARG A 317 30.67 11.00 -2.20
CA ARG A 317 31.76 10.04 -1.97
C ARG A 317 32.85 10.57 -1.06
N GLU A 318 33.24 11.83 -1.22
CA GLU A 318 34.25 12.46 -0.34
C GLU A 318 33.72 12.55 1.10
N MET A 319 32.46 12.89 1.29
CA MET A 319 31.77 12.82 2.62
C MET A 319 31.88 11.41 3.22
N GLY A 320 31.71 10.36 2.41
CA GLY A 320 31.93 8.98 2.85
C GLY A 320 33.38 8.69 3.28
N LYS A 321 34.39 9.25 2.58
CA LYS A 321 35.81 9.14 3.00
C LYS A 321 36.06 9.82 4.35
N ASN A 322 35.42 10.96 4.57
CA ASN A 322 35.52 11.73 5.80
C ASN A 322 34.69 11.14 6.94
N LYS A 323 33.95 10.05 6.67
CA LYS A 323 32.99 9.40 7.62
C LYS A 323 31.87 10.33 8.10
N GLU A 324 31.37 11.17 7.20
CA GLU A 324 30.30 12.13 7.48
C GLU A 324 28.89 11.58 7.15
N ILE A 325 28.80 10.37 6.54
CA ILE A 325 27.54 9.76 6.12
C ILE A 325 27.30 8.48 6.92
N GLY A 326 26.12 8.38 7.52
CA GLY A 326 25.63 7.22 8.26
C GLY A 326 26.04 7.19 9.73
N ASP A 327 25.27 6.49 10.52
CA ASP A 327 25.57 6.17 11.92
C ASP A 327 25.41 4.65 12.11
N PRO A 328 26.48 3.88 12.24
CA PRO A 328 27.90 4.29 12.18
C PRO A 328 28.33 4.78 10.77
N PRO A 329 29.36 5.64 10.71
CA PRO A 329 29.85 6.22 9.45
C PRO A 329 30.24 5.18 8.41
N LEU A 330 29.88 5.41 7.15
CA LEU A 330 30.19 4.52 6.03
C LEU A 330 31.46 4.92 5.28
N SER A 331 32.14 3.91 4.75
CA SER A 331 33.28 4.14 3.85
C SER A 331 32.84 4.63 2.47
N ALA A 332 33.70 5.34 1.75
CA ALA A 332 33.43 5.81 0.39
C ALA A 332 32.98 4.71 -0.58
N PRO A 333 33.58 3.49 -0.61
CA PRO A 333 33.05 2.40 -1.47
C PRO A 333 31.62 1.94 -1.11
N SER A 334 31.26 2.02 0.16
CA SER A 334 29.90 1.69 0.60
C SER A 334 28.90 2.76 0.16
N VAL A 335 29.28 4.04 0.23
CA VAL A 335 28.49 5.16 -0.29
C VAL A 335 28.32 5.04 -1.80
N ASP A 336 29.37 4.78 -2.56
CA ASP A 336 29.30 4.57 -4.01
C ASP A 336 28.35 3.44 -4.39
N ARG A 337 28.40 2.33 -3.67
CA ARG A 337 27.50 1.20 -3.91
C ARG A 337 26.04 1.58 -3.68
N LYS A 338 25.76 2.30 -2.60
CA LYS A 338 24.42 2.79 -2.28
C LYS A 338 23.93 3.82 -3.28
N TYR A 339 24.79 4.74 -3.71
CA TYR A 339 24.44 5.71 -4.76
C TYR A 339 24.07 5.00 -6.08
N LEU A 340 24.86 4.00 -6.50
CA LEU A 340 24.57 3.21 -7.70
C LEU A 340 23.27 2.39 -7.57
N GLU A 341 22.94 1.93 -6.37
CA GLU A 341 21.67 1.27 -6.09
C GLU A 341 20.50 2.25 -6.32
N LEU A 342 20.57 3.47 -5.80
CA LEU A 342 19.56 4.51 -6.01
C LEU A 342 19.41 4.90 -7.49
N VAL A 343 20.51 4.92 -8.25
CA VAL A 343 20.45 5.11 -9.71
C VAL A 343 19.73 3.96 -10.41
N LYS A 344 20.01 2.72 -10.03
CA LYS A 344 19.31 1.52 -10.59
C LYS A 344 17.82 1.54 -10.28
N LEU A 345 17.44 2.05 -9.12
CA LEU A 345 16.04 2.23 -8.70
C LEU A 345 15.38 3.45 -9.35
N GLN A 346 16.06 4.16 -10.22
CA GLN A 346 15.59 5.39 -10.90
C GLN A 346 15.20 6.52 -9.92
N LEU A 347 15.70 6.48 -8.70
CA LEU A 347 15.50 7.52 -7.68
C LEU A 347 16.50 8.67 -7.84
N ILE A 348 17.63 8.40 -8.47
CA ILE A 348 18.66 9.38 -8.84
C ILE A 348 18.86 9.29 -10.36
N GLU A 349 18.68 10.39 -11.05
CA GLU A 349 19.08 10.49 -12.44
C GLU A 349 20.59 10.59 -12.53
N LYS A 350 21.21 9.58 -13.13
CA LYS A 350 22.65 9.68 -13.44
C LYS A 350 22.81 10.68 -14.57
N LYS A 351 23.10 11.96 -14.24
CA LYS A 351 23.58 12.91 -15.23
C LYS A 351 24.82 12.28 -15.87
N ARG A 352 24.78 11.98 -17.15
CA ARG A 352 25.95 11.53 -17.89
C ARG A 352 26.92 12.70 -17.92
N GLU A 353 27.90 12.72 -17.02
CA GLU A 353 29.02 13.66 -17.10
C GLU A 353 29.77 13.36 -18.41
N THR A 354 29.45 14.13 -19.44
CA THR A 354 30.23 14.08 -20.66
C THR A 354 31.50 14.87 -20.40
N ARG A 355 32.63 14.17 -20.44
CA ARG A 355 33.96 14.80 -20.25
C ARG A 355 34.57 15.12 -21.58
N CYS A 356 35.26 16.25 -21.63
CA CYS A 356 36.06 16.59 -22.79
C CYS A 356 37.08 15.47 -23.06
N TRP A 357 37.17 15.00 -24.29
CA TRP A 357 38.05 13.91 -24.67
C TRP A 357 39.52 14.32 -24.56
N GLU A 358 39.85 15.62 -24.65
CA GLU A 358 41.18 16.18 -24.55
C GLU A 358 41.58 16.44 -23.11
N CYS A 359 40.96 17.43 -22.45
CA CYS A 359 41.33 17.88 -21.11
C CYS A 359 40.67 17.12 -19.97
N LYS A 360 39.81 16.16 -20.24
CA LYS A 360 39.07 15.34 -19.27
C LYS A 360 38.12 16.11 -18.33
N GLN A 361 38.01 17.42 -18.47
CA GLN A 361 37.10 18.22 -17.65
C GLN A 361 35.64 17.95 -18.03
N PRO A 362 34.71 18.04 -17.08
CA PRO A 362 33.27 17.94 -17.36
C PRO A 362 32.82 18.99 -18.37
N ILE A 363 31.97 18.62 -19.29
CA ILE A 363 31.29 19.54 -20.20
C ILE A 363 29.79 19.35 -20.08
N SER A 364 29.03 20.44 -20.06
CA SER A 364 27.58 20.39 -20.12
C SER A 364 27.13 19.88 -21.50
N THR A 365 26.18 18.96 -21.50
CA THR A 365 25.48 18.48 -22.68
C THR A 365 23.99 18.69 -22.47
N ASP A 366 23.22 18.72 -23.55
CA ASP A 366 21.75 18.69 -23.41
C ASP A 366 21.24 17.36 -22.86
N ALA A 367 19.93 17.25 -22.62
CA ALA A 367 19.28 16.04 -22.09
C ALA A 367 19.55 14.80 -22.96
N ASP A 368 19.77 14.98 -24.26
CA ASP A 368 20.07 13.90 -25.22
C ASP A 368 21.55 13.55 -25.30
N GLY A 369 22.40 14.26 -24.52
CA GLY A 369 23.86 14.07 -24.48
C GLY A 369 24.58 14.68 -25.68
N ASN A 370 23.98 15.67 -26.35
CA ASN A 370 24.57 16.37 -27.48
C ASN A 370 25.62 17.41 -27.00
N CYS A 371 26.58 17.64 -27.87
CA CYS A 371 27.65 18.60 -27.60
C CYS A 371 27.11 20.04 -27.70
N PRO A 372 27.44 20.92 -26.71
CA PRO A 372 27.01 22.32 -26.75
C PRO A 372 27.46 23.04 -28.04
N LYS A 373 28.61 22.72 -28.60
CA LYS A 373 29.08 23.29 -29.87
C LYS A 373 28.21 22.90 -31.05
N CYS A 374 27.64 21.67 -31.05
CA CYS A 374 26.74 21.23 -32.11
C CYS A 374 25.37 21.88 -32.01
N VAL A 375 24.95 22.22 -30.80
CA VAL A 375 23.65 22.84 -30.51
C VAL A 375 23.76 24.37 -30.45
N THR A 376 24.82 24.89 -29.80
CA THR A 376 24.96 26.33 -29.52
C THR A 376 26.22 26.97 -30.12
N GLY A 377 27.11 26.20 -30.73
CA GLY A 377 28.41 26.67 -31.24
C GLY A 377 29.48 26.91 -30.17
N ILE A 378 29.22 26.60 -28.87
CA ILE A 378 30.13 26.88 -27.75
C ILE A 378 31.08 25.69 -27.54
N PRO A 379 32.42 25.85 -27.66
CA PRO A 379 33.40 24.81 -27.38
C PRO A 379 33.59 24.63 -25.86
N CYS A 380 34.34 23.57 -25.48
CA CYS A 380 34.76 23.38 -24.09
C CYS A 380 35.49 24.61 -23.57
N SER A 381 35.05 25.19 -22.45
CA SER A 381 35.64 26.41 -21.84
C SER A 381 37.10 26.25 -21.46
N ASN A 382 37.61 25.04 -21.21
CA ASN A 382 38.97 24.81 -20.76
C ASN A 382 39.97 24.58 -21.91
N CYS A 383 39.57 23.96 -23.03
CA CYS A 383 40.50 23.62 -24.10
C CYS A 383 40.02 24.01 -25.50
N GLY A 384 38.87 24.67 -25.62
CA GLY A 384 38.33 25.14 -26.90
C GLY A 384 37.91 24.05 -27.89
N LYS A 385 37.98 22.75 -27.50
CA LYS A 385 37.64 21.62 -28.38
C LYS A 385 36.27 21.05 -28.12
N CYS A 386 35.65 20.56 -29.18
CA CYS A 386 34.28 20.00 -29.10
C CYS A 386 34.35 18.49 -28.80
N TYR A 387 33.38 18.00 -28.02
CA TYR A 387 33.26 16.58 -27.69
C TYR A 387 33.04 15.70 -28.95
N CYS A 388 32.34 16.21 -29.97
CA CYS A 388 32.13 15.50 -31.23
C CYS A 388 33.38 15.40 -32.12
N GLU A 389 34.44 16.16 -31.83
CA GLU A 389 35.75 16.08 -32.50
C GLU A 389 36.60 14.89 -32.04
N ASN A 390 36.11 14.12 -31.04
CA ASN A 390 36.80 12.92 -30.56
C ASN A 390 37.01 11.90 -31.71
N PRO A 391 38.25 11.48 -32.00
CA PRO A 391 38.59 10.58 -33.10
C PRO A 391 37.87 9.21 -33.00
N LYS A 392 37.63 8.70 -31.78
CA LYS A 392 36.91 7.43 -31.54
C LYS A 392 35.45 7.53 -31.89
N ARG A 393 34.81 8.70 -31.80
CA ARG A 393 33.41 8.93 -32.18
C ARG A 393 33.24 9.15 -33.69
N LYS A 394 34.20 9.76 -34.34
CA LYS A 394 34.18 9.88 -35.80
C LYS A 394 34.20 8.52 -36.49
N LYS A 395 34.99 7.54 -36.01
CA LYS A 395 34.94 6.15 -36.50
C LYS A 395 33.57 5.49 -36.35
N ARG A 396 32.91 5.61 -35.18
CA ARG A 396 31.58 5.00 -34.96
C ARG A 396 30.42 5.64 -35.75
N LYS A 397 30.55 6.93 -36.12
CA LYS A 397 29.54 7.56 -37.01
C LYS A 397 29.69 7.09 -38.46
N ASN A 398 30.89 6.87 -38.93
CA ASN A 398 31.18 6.37 -40.28
C ASN A 398 30.81 4.89 -40.45
N GLU A 399 30.85 4.07 -39.37
CA GLU A 399 30.43 2.66 -39.36
C GLU A 399 28.89 2.50 -39.27
N LYS A 400 28.14 3.54 -38.94
CA LYS A 400 26.66 3.52 -38.93
C LYS A 400 26.04 4.15 -40.18
N SER A 401 26.86 4.69 -41.07
CA SER A 401 26.42 5.36 -42.31
C SER A 401 26.76 4.53 -43.57
N ASN A 402 27.29 3.34 -43.40
CA ASN A 402 27.41 2.25 -44.37
C ASN A 402 26.58 1.07 -43.88
#